data_d9c9767f68e99d29956fd0c459e02e68
#
_entry.id   d9c9767f68e99d29956fd0c459e02e68
#
_cell.length_a   1.000
_cell.length_b   1.000
_cell.length_c   1.000
_cell.angle_alpha   90.00
_cell.angle_beta   90.00
_cell.angle_gamma   90.00
#
_symmetry.space_group_name_H-M   'P 1'
#
loop_
_entity.id
_entity.type
_entity.pdbx_description
1 polymer ?
#
loop_
_entity_poly.entity_id
_entity_poly.type
_entity_poly.pdbx_seq_one_letter_code
_entity_poly.pdbx_strand_id
1 'polypeptide(L)'
;MKYLMTALIFTFLFTACQQPQKTENAGNEKEVMTDKKSKSNAVLLQMVKKLPEYNWQHPYKLPELNYEYDALEPTIDELTMKTHHSKHHQGYTNKANKFIEQYNLTGKPVVQIFAEITQHPVSVRNNGGGFYNHSLFWTFITPGGSDFNGEVAEAIKKEFGSFDDFKTAFEKQAATQFGSGWAWLVMTPEGKLAVTQSSNQDNPLMPLLEVNGVPLLNLDVWEHAYYLEYQNKRTEYISNFWDIVNWEVVNERYLMAKKVTQTL
;
A
#
# COMPACT_ATOMS: atom_id res chain seq x y z
N MET A 1 1.38 -0.08 -90.59
CA MET A 1 2.35 -0.02 -89.46
C MET A 1 1.70 -0.78 -88.30
N LYS A 2 2.14 -2.00 -88.05
CA LYS A 2 1.62 -2.88 -86.99
C LYS A 2 2.63 -2.83 -85.80
N TYR A 3 2.18 -2.36 -84.65
CA TYR A 3 2.99 -2.42 -83.42
C TYR A 3 2.70 -3.73 -82.65
N LEU A 4 3.74 -4.54 -82.52
CA LEU A 4 3.76 -5.74 -81.73
C LEU A 4 3.96 -5.34 -80.27
N MET A 5 3.02 -5.68 -79.39
CA MET A 5 3.15 -5.55 -77.94
C MET A 5 3.60 -6.88 -77.35
N THR A 6 4.87 -6.91 -76.86
CA THR A 6 5.41 -8.05 -76.18
C THR A 6 5.04 -7.95 -74.70
N ALA A 7 4.24 -8.89 -74.16
CA ALA A 7 3.89 -8.96 -72.73
C ALA A 7 5.00 -9.70 -71.98
N LEU A 8 5.62 -9.02 -71.01
CA LEU A 8 6.57 -9.62 -70.08
C LEU A 8 5.80 -10.14 -68.87
N ILE A 9 5.79 -11.48 -68.69
CA ILE A 9 5.23 -12.13 -67.51
C ILE A 9 6.29 -12.11 -66.37
N PHE A 10 6.04 -11.33 -65.35
CA PHE A 10 6.82 -11.39 -64.11
C PHE A 10 6.20 -12.44 -63.15
N THR A 11 6.91 -13.52 -62.98
CA THR A 11 6.58 -14.55 -61.97
C THR A 11 7.10 -14.06 -60.61
N PHE A 12 6.21 -13.66 -59.72
CA PHE A 12 6.53 -13.38 -58.30
C PHE A 12 6.63 -14.72 -57.56
N LEU A 13 7.84 -15.08 -57.15
CA LEU A 13 8.06 -16.13 -56.16
C LEU A 13 7.77 -15.56 -54.76
N PHE A 14 6.64 -15.99 -54.16
CA PHE A 14 6.35 -15.73 -52.76
C PHE A 14 7.20 -16.67 -51.91
N THR A 15 8.27 -16.16 -51.34
CA THR A 15 8.96 -16.80 -50.22
C THR A 15 8.13 -16.54 -48.96
N ALA A 16 7.45 -17.59 -48.47
CA ALA A 16 6.77 -17.55 -47.18
C ALA A 16 7.82 -17.45 -46.06
N CYS A 17 7.98 -16.25 -45.47
CA CYS A 17 8.64 -16.10 -44.18
C CYS A 17 7.80 -16.78 -43.13
N GLN A 18 8.20 -17.92 -42.62
CA GLN A 18 7.69 -18.49 -41.39
C GLN A 18 8.06 -17.56 -40.23
N GLN A 19 7.04 -16.95 -39.62
CA GLN A 19 7.20 -16.28 -38.32
C GLN A 19 7.46 -17.35 -37.25
N PRO A 20 8.41 -17.14 -36.33
CA PRO A 20 8.61 -18.08 -35.24
C PRO A 20 7.42 -18.07 -34.30
N GLN A 21 6.92 -19.26 -33.97
CA GLN A 21 5.89 -19.50 -32.98
C GLN A 21 6.29 -18.94 -31.60
N LYS A 22 5.62 -17.88 -31.17
CA LYS A 22 5.79 -17.21 -29.87
C LYS A 22 4.58 -17.45 -28.95
N THR A 23 4.03 -18.66 -28.89
CA THR A 23 2.77 -18.91 -28.17
C THR A 23 2.85 -19.89 -27.01
N GLU A 24 3.93 -20.65 -26.82
CA GLU A 24 4.00 -21.60 -25.69
C GLU A 24 4.61 -21.01 -24.40
N ASN A 25 5.45 -19.99 -24.46
CA ASN A 25 6.08 -19.41 -23.25
C ASN A 25 5.16 -18.47 -22.46
N ALA A 26 4.22 -17.77 -23.10
CA ALA A 26 3.37 -16.78 -22.41
C ALA A 26 2.31 -17.41 -21.49
N GLY A 27 1.89 -18.64 -21.77
CA GLY A 27 0.95 -19.40 -20.91
C GLY A 27 1.63 -19.89 -19.64
N ASN A 28 2.83 -20.43 -19.78
CA ASN A 28 3.61 -20.97 -18.67
C ASN A 28 4.10 -19.87 -17.70
N GLU A 29 4.51 -18.71 -18.23
CA GLU A 29 4.90 -17.55 -17.40
C GLU A 29 3.72 -16.99 -16.58
N LYS A 30 2.52 -16.90 -17.15
CA LYS A 30 1.32 -16.47 -16.42
C LYS A 30 0.91 -17.44 -15.32
N GLU A 31 1.00 -18.74 -15.56
CA GLU A 31 0.66 -19.77 -14.58
C GLU A 31 1.67 -19.80 -13.43
N VAL A 32 2.96 -19.67 -13.71
CA VAL A 32 4.03 -19.55 -12.71
C VAL A 32 3.89 -18.27 -11.90
N MET A 33 3.53 -17.13 -12.52
CA MET A 33 3.31 -15.87 -11.81
C MET A 33 2.07 -15.92 -10.91
N THR A 34 0.98 -16.55 -11.34
CA THR A 34 -0.23 -16.71 -10.52
C THR A 34 0.00 -17.63 -9.34
N ASP A 35 0.73 -18.72 -9.49
CA ASP A 35 1.09 -19.63 -8.39
C ASP A 35 2.02 -18.96 -7.38
N LYS A 36 3.02 -18.21 -7.85
CA LYS A 36 3.93 -17.43 -6.98
C LYS A 36 3.17 -16.37 -6.17
N LYS A 37 2.26 -15.63 -6.80
CA LYS A 37 1.44 -14.61 -6.13
C LYS A 37 0.47 -15.24 -5.11
N SER A 38 -0.09 -16.40 -5.41
CA SER A 38 -0.96 -17.14 -4.48
C SER A 38 -0.19 -17.60 -3.23
N LYS A 39 1.02 -18.14 -3.39
CA LYS A 39 1.87 -18.55 -2.27
C LYS A 39 2.29 -17.35 -1.43
N SER A 40 2.68 -16.24 -2.06
CA SER A 40 3.04 -15.00 -1.39
C SER A 40 1.87 -14.46 -0.54
N ASN A 41 0.64 -14.46 -1.06
CA ASN A 41 -0.54 -14.05 -0.31
C ASN A 41 -0.85 -14.97 0.89
N ALA A 42 -0.63 -16.28 0.75
CA ALA A 42 -0.82 -17.22 1.85
C ALA A 42 0.19 -16.97 3.00
N VAL A 43 1.45 -16.70 2.66
CA VAL A 43 2.48 -16.31 3.62
C VAL A 43 2.11 -14.99 4.29
N LEU A 44 1.72 -13.96 3.52
CA LEU A 44 1.30 -12.67 4.05
C LEU A 44 0.16 -12.83 5.06
N LEU A 45 -0.84 -13.67 4.77
CA LEU A 45 -1.94 -13.93 5.69
C LEU A 45 -1.44 -14.59 7.00
N GLN A 46 -0.43 -15.45 6.96
CA GLN A 46 0.16 -16.00 8.21
C GLN A 46 0.92 -14.92 8.99
N MET A 47 1.60 -14.01 8.32
CA MET A 47 2.28 -12.89 8.97
C MET A 47 1.28 -11.99 9.71
N VAL A 48 0.21 -11.57 9.04
CA VAL A 48 -0.77 -10.65 9.63
C VAL A 48 -1.57 -11.28 10.77
N LYS A 49 -1.71 -12.60 10.84
CA LYS A 49 -2.35 -13.29 11.98
C LYS A 49 -1.63 -13.06 13.32
N LYS A 50 -0.37 -12.64 13.30
CA LYS A 50 0.43 -12.34 14.48
C LYS A 50 0.45 -10.87 14.85
N LEU A 51 -0.16 -10.01 14.03
CA LEU A 51 -0.26 -8.58 14.28
C LEU A 51 -1.50 -8.25 15.13
N PRO A 52 -1.47 -7.17 15.92
CA PRO A 52 -2.62 -6.76 16.74
C PRO A 52 -3.91 -6.58 15.93
N GLU A 53 -3.82 -6.09 14.70
CA GLU A 53 -4.94 -5.85 13.81
C GLU A 53 -5.69 -7.12 13.40
N TYR A 54 -5.11 -8.30 13.57
CA TYR A 54 -5.85 -9.55 13.37
C TYR A 54 -7.05 -9.66 14.31
N ASN A 55 -6.99 -9.00 15.46
CA ASN A 55 -8.09 -8.96 16.41
C ASN A 55 -9.12 -7.83 16.13
N TRP A 56 -8.87 -6.99 15.12
CA TRP A 56 -9.82 -5.96 14.73
C TRP A 56 -10.99 -6.57 13.97
N GLN A 57 -12.11 -6.66 14.68
CA GLN A 57 -13.36 -7.21 14.18
C GLN A 57 -14.50 -6.21 14.40
N HIS A 58 -15.56 -6.39 13.64
CA HIS A 58 -16.80 -5.63 13.83
C HIS A 58 -17.38 -5.85 15.27
N PRO A 59 -17.89 -4.81 15.96
CA PRO A 59 -17.93 -3.41 15.52
C PRO A 59 -16.60 -2.69 15.73
N TYR A 60 -16.15 -2.03 14.66
CA TYR A 60 -14.96 -1.19 14.72
C TYR A 60 -15.24 0.08 15.52
N LYS A 61 -14.23 0.56 16.22
CA LYS A 61 -14.26 1.82 16.97
C LYS A 61 -13.22 2.77 16.43
N LEU A 62 -13.53 4.07 16.44
CA LEU A 62 -12.50 5.09 16.22
C LEU A 62 -11.46 4.95 17.32
N PRO A 63 -10.16 4.70 16.99
CA PRO A 63 -9.14 4.65 18.02
C PRO A 63 -8.95 6.02 18.67
N GLU A 64 -8.71 6.04 19.97
CA GLU A 64 -8.31 7.25 20.66
C GLU A 64 -6.89 7.65 20.28
N LEU A 65 -6.61 8.94 20.19
CA LEU A 65 -5.25 9.46 20.02
C LEU A 65 -4.58 9.55 21.40
N ASN A 66 -3.28 9.27 21.45
CA ASN A 66 -2.51 9.40 22.68
C ASN A 66 -1.95 10.83 22.90
N TYR A 67 -2.41 11.80 22.09
CA TYR A 67 -1.97 13.20 22.09
C TYR A 67 -3.13 14.10 21.66
N GLU A 68 -3.03 15.37 22.03
CA GLU A 68 -4.01 16.40 21.69
C GLU A 68 -3.93 16.77 20.21
N TYR A 69 -5.01 17.35 19.66
CA TYR A 69 -5.07 17.67 18.23
C TYR A 69 -4.02 18.70 17.75
N ASP A 70 -3.56 19.58 18.63
CA ASP A 70 -2.53 20.58 18.35
C ASP A 70 -1.09 20.08 18.58
N ALA A 71 -0.93 18.87 19.11
CA ALA A 71 0.38 18.38 19.54
C ALA A 71 1.34 18.04 18.39
N LEU A 72 0.84 17.93 17.16
CA LEU A 72 1.66 17.66 15.96
C LEU A 72 2.07 18.95 15.22
N GLU A 73 1.70 20.12 15.73
CA GLU A 73 2.15 21.40 15.17
C GLU A 73 3.69 21.56 15.32
N PRO A 74 4.37 22.19 14.37
CA PRO A 74 3.83 22.81 13.16
C PRO A 74 3.69 21.86 11.96
N THR A 75 3.90 20.56 12.11
CA THR A 75 3.89 19.58 11.00
C THR A 75 2.49 19.28 10.50
N ILE A 76 1.51 19.17 11.39
CA ILE A 76 0.08 19.02 11.03
C ILE A 76 -0.71 19.93 11.98
N ASP A 77 -1.50 20.85 11.42
CA ASP A 77 -2.29 21.82 12.17
C ASP A 77 -3.48 21.17 12.91
N GLU A 78 -3.91 21.81 14.02
CA GLU A 78 -5.01 21.34 14.86
C GLU A 78 -6.29 21.08 14.06
N LEU A 79 -6.65 21.97 13.13
CA LEU A 79 -7.89 21.84 12.36
C LEU A 79 -7.85 20.66 11.42
N THR A 80 -6.69 20.40 10.78
CA THR A 80 -6.44 19.21 9.99
C THR A 80 -6.59 17.96 10.86
N MET A 81 -5.90 17.89 11.99
CA MET A 81 -5.95 16.74 12.91
C MET A 81 -7.38 16.45 13.38
N LYS A 82 -8.08 17.47 13.84
CA LYS A 82 -9.46 17.36 14.31
C LYS A 82 -10.42 16.90 13.22
N THR A 83 -10.28 17.45 12.01
CA THR A 83 -11.15 17.10 10.89
C THR A 83 -10.81 15.71 10.35
N HIS A 84 -9.53 15.40 10.20
CA HIS A 84 -9.04 14.13 9.69
C HIS A 84 -9.46 12.96 10.62
N HIS A 85 -9.23 13.08 11.93
CA HIS A 85 -9.59 12.06 12.90
C HIS A 85 -11.11 12.00 13.14
N SER A 86 -11.72 13.10 13.61
CA SER A 86 -13.11 13.06 14.10
C SER A 86 -14.19 13.07 13.01
N LYS A 87 -13.83 13.38 11.73
CA LYS A 87 -14.78 13.41 10.61
C LYS A 87 -14.43 12.36 9.56
N HIS A 88 -13.23 12.41 8.96
CA HIS A 88 -12.86 11.46 7.89
C HIS A 88 -12.72 10.04 8.43
N HIS A 89 -11.88 9.82 9.44
CA HIS A 89 -11.70 8.48 10.01
C HIS A 89 -12.96 7.96 10.68
N GLN A 90 -13.67 8.79 11.46
CA GLN A 90 -14.97 8.40 12.04
C GLN A 90 -15.99 8.04 10.94
N GLY A 91 -15.99 8.77 9.84
CA GLY A 91 -16.85 8.48 8.69
C GLY A 91 -16.56 7.13 8.06
N TYR A 92 -15.26 6.79 7.86
CA TYR A 92 -14.86 5.46 7.41
C TYR A 92 -15.23 4.37 8.41
N THR A 93 -15.00 4.58 9.70
CA THR A 93 -15.36 3.65 10.77
C THR A 93 -16.85 3.31 10.75
N ASN A 94 -17.72 4.33 10.70
CA ASN A 94 -19.16 4.15 10.66
C ASN A 94 -19.62 3.39 9.39
N LYS A 95 -19.06 3.75 8.23
CA LYS A 95 -19.39 3.10 6.95
C LYS A 95 -18.83 1.68 6.87
N ALA A 96 -17.63 1.43 7.40
CA ALA A 96 -17.06 0.09 7.49
C ALA A 96 -18.00 -0.82 8.31
N ASN A 97 -18.42 -0.41 9.50
CA ASN A 97 -19.39 -1.16 10.31
C ASN A 97 -20.66 -1.49 9.53
N LYS A 98 -21.28 -0.46 8.90
CA LYS A 98 -22.48 -0.65 8.10
C LYS A 98 -22.30 -1.69 6.99
N PHE A 99 -21.20 -1.63 6.23
CA PHE A 99 -21.01 -2.53 5.09
C PHE A 99 -20.57 -3.91 5.52
N ILE A 100 -19.82 -4.06 6.62
CA ILE A 100 -19.49 -5.36 7.20
C ILE A 100 -20.75 -6.11 7.64
N GLU A 101 -21.72 -5.43 8.27
CA GLU A 101 -23.03 -6.01 8.59
C GLU A 101 -23.83 -6.35 7.33
N GLN A 102 -23.95 -5.39 6.42
CA GLN A 102 -24.75 -5.52 5.19
C GLN A 102 -24.33 -6.73 4.34
N TYR A 103 -23.04 -7.06 4.33
CA TYR A 103 -22.49 -8.16 3.53
C TYR A 103 -22.15 -9.41 4.35
N ASN A 104 -22.66 -9.51 5.59
CA ASN A 104 -22.49 -10.67 6.47
C ASN A 104 -21.03 -11.04 6.73
N LEU A 105 -20.17 -10.04 6.94
CA LEU A 105 -18.74 -10.21 7.21
C LEU A 105 -18.40 -10.04 8.71
N THR A 106 -19.41 -9.92 9.57
CA THR A 106 -19.25 -9.86 11.03
C THR A 106 -18.51 -11.10 11.54
N GLY A 107 -17.56 -10.91 12.46
CA GLY A 107 -16.73 -12.01 12.97
C GLY A 107 -15.51 -12.37 12.12
N LYS A 108 -15.37 -11.83 10.90
CA LYS A 108 -14.13 -11.93 10.14
C LYS A 108 -13.16 -10.83 10.57
N PRO A 109 -11.88 -11.15 10.84
CA PRO A 109 -10.82 -10.13 10.99
C PRO A 109 -10.73 -9.24 9.76
N VAL A 110 -10.51 -7.94 9.94
CA VAL A 110 -10.41 -6.98 8.83
C VAL A 110 -9.31 -7.36 7.82
N VAL A 111 -8.20 -7.87 8.32
CA VAL A 111 -7.06 -8.33 7.49
C VAL A 111 -7.41 -9.55 6.62
N GLN A 112 -8.31 -10.41 7.09
CA GLN A 112 -8.81 -11.53 6.29
C GLN A 112 -9.76 -11.03 5.19
N ILE A 113 -10.59 -10.03 5.49
CA ILE A 113 -11.45 -9.39 4.48
C ILE A 113 -10.61 -8.77 3.37
N PHE A 114 -9.46 -8.15 3.71
CA PHE A 114 -8.54 -7.61 2.70
C PHE A 114 -7.90 -8.68 1.82
N ALA A 115 -7.52 -9.82 2.38
CA ALA A 115 -6.99 -10.93 1.58
C ALA A 115 -8.02 -11.45 0.54
N GLU A 116 -9.30 -11.32 0.85
CA GLU A 116 -10.43 -11.74 0.00
C GLU A 116 -11.09 -10.55 -0.74
N ILE A 117 -10.48 -9.36 -0.75
CA ILE A 117 -11.15 -8.09 -1.12
C ILE A 117 -11.70 -8.07 -2.54
N THR A 118 -11.12 -8.82 -3.46
CA THR A 118 -11.61 -8.95 -4.84
C THR A 118 -12.97 -9.66 -4.93
N GLN A 119 -13.39 -10.35 -3.87
CA GLN A 119 -14.67 -11.03 -3.77
C GLN A 119 -15.74 -10.14 -3.11
N HIS A 120 -15.37 -8.96 -2.63
CA HIS A 120 -16.25 -8.06 -1.90
C HIS A 120 -16.55 -6.79 -2.69
N PRO A 121 -17.71 -6.15 -2.42
CA PRO A 121 -18.06 -4.88 -3.05
C PRO A 121 -17.05 -3.77 -2.77
N VAL A 122 -16.93 -2.82 -3.70
CA VAL A 122 -16.05 -1.63 -3.58
C VAL A 122 -16.33 -0.84 -2.30
N SER A 123 -17.56 -0.83 -1.80
CA SER A 123 -17.92 -0.19 -0.53
C SER A 123 -17.19 -0.81 0.68
N VAL A 124 -17.02 -2.13 0.72
CA VAL A 124 -16.22 -2.82 1.74
C VAL A 124 -14.75 -2.46 1.60
N ARG A 125 -14.22 -2.51 0.37
CA ARG A 125 -12.82 -2.15 0.06
C ARG A 125 -12.49 -0.73 0.50
N ASN A 126 -13.27 0.26 0.06
CA ASN A 126 -12.98 1.67 0.34
C ASN A 126 -13.16 2.02 1.82
N ASN A 127 -14.21 1.53 2.47
CA ASN A 127 -14.49 1.94 3.84
C ASN A 127 -13.76 1.07 4.87
N GLY A 128 -13.60 -0.23 4.63
CA GLY A 128 -12.72 -1.08 5.42
C GLY A 128 -11.24 -0.64 5.32
N GLY A 129 -10.78 -0.36 4.09
CA GLY A 129 -9.45 0.21 3.88
C GLY A 129 -9.27 1.55 4.57
N GLY A 130 -10.24 2.47 4.44
CA GLY A 130 -10.20 3.77 5.11
C GLY A 130 -10.12 3.65 6.63
N PHE A 131 -10.92 2.79 7.24
CA PHE A 131 -10.81 2.51 8.67
C PHE A 131 -9.40 2.00 9.04
N TYR A 132 -8.90 1.01 8.34
CA TYR A 132 -7.63 0.36 8.65
C TYR A 132 -6.43 1.30 8.45
N ASN A 133 -6.36 1.97 7.30
CA ASN A 133 -5.24 2.82 6.93
C ASN A 133 -5.05 3.97 7.92
N HIS A 134 -6.16 4.64 8.30
CA HIS A 134 -6.13 5.72 9.29
C HIS A 134 -5.83 5.19 10.70
N SER A 135 -6.38 4.03 11.08
CA SER A 135 -6.07 3.43 12.39
C SER A 135 -4.58 3.17 12.57
N LEU A 136 -3.89 2.73 11.51
CA LEU A 136 -2.43 2.58 11.53
C LEU A 136 -1.71 3.94 11.52
N PHE A 137 -2.17 4.89 10.70
CA PHE A 137 -1.54 6.20 10.55
C PHE A 137 -1.34 6.89 11.90
N TRP A 138 -2.37 6.90 12.76
CA TRP A 138 -2.27 7.51 14.07
C TRP A 138 -1.24 6.86 14.99
N THR A 139 -0.91 5.58 14.80
CA THR A 139 0.12 4.90 15.59
C THR A 139 1.53 5.24 15.12
N PHE A 140 1.68 5.59 13.85
CA PHE A 140 2.97 5.87 13.23
C PHE A 140 3.46 7.31 13.40
N ILE A 141 2.63 8.17 13.98
CA ILE A 141 2.98 9.57 14.24
C ILE A 141 2.85 9.89 15.73
N THR A 142 3.73 10.74 16.21
CA THR A 142 3.78 11.18 17.61
C THR A 142 4.38 12.59 17.70
N PRO A 143 3.99 13.41 18.70
CA PRO A 143 4.58 14.72 18.90
C PRO A 143 6.11 14.70 18.97
N GLY A 144 6.77 15.47 18.10
CA GLY A 144 8.22 15.54 18.01
C GLY A 144 8.92 14.28 17.47
N GLY A 145 8.16 13.29 17.02
CA GLY A 145 8.71 12.03 16.52
C GLY A 145 9.43 11.20 17.57
N SER A 146 10.20 10.22 17.12
CA SER A 146 11.14 9.46 17.96
C SER A 146 12.42 9.15 17.19
N ASP A 147 13.47 8.71 17.89
CA ASP A 147 14.77 8.46 17.29
C ASP A 147 14.71 7.31 16.25
N PHE A 148 15.32 7.54 15.08
CA PHE A 148 15.52 6.50 14.07
C PHE A 148 16.59 5.51 14.53
N ASN A 149 16.16 4.47 15.27
CA ASN A 149 17.02 3.47 15.85
C ASN A 149 16.39 2.07 15.84
N GLY A 150 17.01 1.12 16.52
CA GLY A 150 16.54 -0.25 16.63
C GLY A 150 16.82 -1.11 15.40
N GLU A 151 16.27 -2.33 15.40
CA GLU A 151 16.53 -3.30 14.33
C GLU A 151 15.93 -2.86 12.97
N VAL A 152 14.84 -2.08 12.98
CA VAL A 152 14.27 -1.54 11.75
C VAL A 152 15.22 -0.56 11.08
N ALA A 153 15.94 0.28 11.85
CA ALA A 153 16.92 1.22 11.31
C ALA A 153 18.07 0.50 10.59
N GLU A 154 18.58 -0.57 11.19
CA GLU A 154 19.63 -1.40 10.59
C GLU A 154 19.12 -2.15 9.34
N ALA A 155 17.87 -2.63 9.36
CA ALA A 155 17.26 -3.27 8.21
C ALA A 155 17.04 -2.28 7.05
N ILE A 156 16.59 -1.06 7.34
CA ILE A 156 16.43 0.01 6.35
C ILE A 156 17.77 0.36 5.72
N LYS A 157 18.82 0.60 6.51
CA LYS A 157 20.18 0.86 6.00
C LYS A 157 20.70 -0.28 5.13
N LYS A 158 20.43 -1.52 5.54
CA LYS A 158 20.83 -2.71 4.77
C LYS A 158 20.11 -2.83 3.42
N GLU A 159 18.81 -2.58 3.39
CA GLU A 159 17.98 -2.75 2.18
C GLU A 159 18.13 -1.58 1.20
N PHE A 160 18.20 -0.34 1.71
CA PHE A 160 18.19 0.88 0.91
C PHE A 160 19.56 1.56 0.78
N GLY A 161 20.56 1.18 1.58
CA GLY A 161 21.89 1.78 1.61
C GLY A 161 22.08 2.78 2.74
N SER A 162 21.14 3.71 2.91
CA SER A 162 21.13 4.70 3.98
C SER A 162 19.72 5.07 4.39
N PHE A 163 19.58 5.86 5.48
CA PHE A 163 18.29 6.47 5.81
C PHE A 163 17.85 7.49 4.75
N ASP A 164 18.78 8.27 4.22
CA ASP A 164 18.48 9.29 3.20
C ASP A 164 18.03 8.65 1.87
N ASP A 165 18.61 7.52 1.48
CA ASP A 165 18.17 6.77 0.30
C ASP A 165 16.77 6.18 0.51
N PHE A 166 16.49 5.64 1.69
CA PHE A 166 15.16 5.19 2.07
C PHE A 166 14.15 6.34 2.06
N LYS A 167 14.49 7.47 2.70
CA LYS A 167 13.66 8.68 2.73
C LYS A 167 13.32 9.12 1.31
N THR A 168 14.34 9.23 0.44
CA THR A 168 14.17 9.57 -0.97
C THR A 168 13.23 8.61 -1.69
N ALA A 169 13.37 7.30 -1.48
CA ALA A 169 12.52 6.30 -2.11
C ALA A 169 11.07 6.40 -1.62
N PHE A 170 10.85 6.58 -0.32
CA PHE A 170 9.52 6.74 0.29
C PHE A 170 8.83 8.02 -0.17
N GLU A 171 9.53 9.16 -0.11
CA GLU A 171 9.03 10.45 -0.56
C GLU A 171 8.65 10.43 -2.05
N LYS A 172 9.43 9.72 -2.87
CA LYS A 172 9.11 9.52 -4.29
C LYS A 172 7.78 8.79 -4.46
N GLN A 173 7.52 7.71 -3.69
CA GLN A 173 6.23 7.01 -3.75
C GLN A 173 5.09 7.93 -3.32
N ALA A 174 5.26 8.68 -2.23
CA ALA A 174 4.26 9.64 -1.73
C ALA A 174 3.95 10.76 -2.74
N ALA A 175 4.99 11.34 -3.34
CA ALA A 175 4.85 12.47 -4.26
C ALA A 175 4.26 12.05 -5.63
N THR A 176 4.62 10.85 -6.11
CA THR A 176 4.17 10.34 -7.42
C THR A 176 2.82 9.62 -7.37
N GLN A 177 2.25 9.39 -6.18
CA GLN A 177 0.90 8.86 -6.07
C GLN A 177 -0.09 9.82 -6.73
N PHE A 178 -0.62 9.43 -7.88
CA PHE A 178 -1.58 10.23 -8.62
C PHE A 178 -2.94 10.28 -7.93
N GLY A 179 -3.41 11.48 -7.62
CA GLY A 179 -4.66 11.68 -6.88
C GLY A 179 -4.53 11.30 -5.40
N SER A 180 -5.62 10.81 -4.83
CA SER A 180 -5.70 10.38 -3.44
C SER A 180 -5.08 9.00 -3.24
N GLY A 181 -4.39 8.82 -2.14
CA GLY A 181 -3.78 7.53 -1.81
C GLY A 181 -2.83 7.59 -0.62
N TRP A 182 -1.93 6.60 -0.56
CA TRP A 182 -1.04 6.36 0.56
C TRP A 182 0.34 5.93 0.07
N ALA A 183 1.38 6.30 0.80
CA ALA A 183 2.72 5.71 0.69
C ALA A 183 2.95 4.73 1.85
N TRP A 184 3.76 3.69 1.61
CA TRP A 184 3.96 2.60 2.55
C TRP A 184 5.41 2.15 2.60
N LEU A 185 5.92 1.88 3.81
CA LEU A 185 7.01 0.95 4.04
C LEU A 185 6.38 -0.39 4.45
N VAL A 186 6.79 -1.47 3.81
CA VAL A 186 6.26 -2.82 4.09
C VAL A 186 7.37 -3.83 4.30
N MET A 187 7.06 -4.89 5.04
CA MET A 187 7.83 -6.14 5.00
C MET A 187 7.12 -7.11 4.07
N THR A 188 7.79 -7.52 2.99
CA THR A 188 7.25 -8.47 2.03
C THR A 188 7.19 -9.89 2.61
N PRO A 189 6.43 -10.82 2.02
CA PRO A 189 6.42 -12.23 2.43
C PRO A 189 7.78 -12.90 2.43
N GLU A 190 8.72 -12.40 1.63
CA GLU A 190 10.11 -12.86 1.56
C GLU A 190 11.00 -12.28 2.67
N GLY A 191 10.44 -11.47 3.57
CA GLY A 191 11.15 -10.82 4.69
C GLY A 191 12.00 -9.62 4.29
N LYS A 192 11.83 -9.07 3.08
CA LYS A 192 12.52 -7.87 2.61
C LYS A 192 11.70 -6.61 2.92
N LEU A 193 12.38 -5.49 3.08
CA LEU A 193 11.74 -4.20 3.14
C LEU A 193 11.51 -3.66 1.72
N ALA A 194 10.36 -3.03 1.53
CA ALA A 194 10.04 -2.36 0.27
C ALA A 194 9.19 -1.11 0.52
N VAL A 195 9.30 -0.12 -0.36
CA VAL A 195 8.41 1.02 -0.40
C VAL A 195 7.45 0.88 -1.57
N THR A 196 6.20 1.26 -1.35
CA THR A 196 5.14 1.19 -2.37
C THR A 196 4.10 2.28 -2.15
N GLN A 197 3.19 2.42 -3.10
CA GLN A 197 2.05 3.34 -3.00
C GLN A 197 0.75 2.62 -3.33
N SER A 198 -0.36 3.17 -2.87
CA SER A 198 -1.68 2.67 -3.20
C SER A 198 -2.66 3.81 -3.47
N SER A 199 -3.59 3.59 -4.40
CA SER A 199 -4.64 4.54 -4.73
C SER A 199 -5.81 4.45 -3.75
N ASN A 200 -6.45 5.57 -3.49
CA ASN A 200 -7.63 5.67 -2.64
C ASN A 200 -7.40 5.07 -1.25
N GLN A 201 -8.19 4.05 -0.86
CA GLN A 201 -8.06 3.38 0.42
C GLN A 201 -7.53 1.95 0.31
N ASP A 202 -6.90 1.62 -0.81
CA ASP A 202 -6.19 0.35 -0.94
C ASP A 202 -4.99 0.31 0.00
N ASN A 203 -4.60 -0.90 0.39
CA ASN A 203 -3.45 -1.11 1.26
C ASN A 203 -2.66 -2.38 0.87
N PRO A 204 -1.42 -2.53 1.38
CA PRO A 204 -0.54 -3.63 1.01
C PRO A 204 -1.02 -5.04 1.40
N LEU A 205 -2.09 -5.17 2.19
CA LEU A 205 -2.71 -6.46 2.50
C LEU A 205 -3.71 -6.93 1.44
N MET A 206 -4.13 -6.02 0.57
CA MET A 206 -5.05 -6.31 -0.54
C MET A 206 -4.25 -6.85 -1.74
N PRO A 207 -4.67 -7.96 -2.39
CA PRO A 207 -3.97 -8.54 -3.54
C PRO A 207 -4.13 -7.70 -4.84
N LEU A 208 -4.23 -6.38 -4.69
CA LEU A 208 -4.45 -5.39 -5.74
C LEU A 208 -3.18 -4.62 -6.10
N LEU A 209 -2.19 -4.60 -5.20
CA LEU A 209 -0.95 -3.88 -5.38
C LEU A 209 0.10 -4.75 -6.07
N GLU A 210 1.09 -4.11 -6.67
CA GLU A 210 2.27 -4.77 -7.21
C GLU A 210 3.14 -5.33 -6.08
N VAL A 211 3.34 -4.53 -5.02
CA VAL A 211 4.08 -4.92 -3.83
C VAL A 211 3.10 -5.09 -2.66
N ASN A 212 2.96 -6.32 -2.20
CA ASN A 212 2.19 -6.66 -1.02
C ASN A 212 3.14 -6.93 0.18
N GLY A 213 2.68 -6.66 1.38
CA GLY A 213 3.46 -6.89 2.59
C GLY A 213 2.76 -6.40 3.85
N VAL A 214 3.36 -6.69 4.99
CA VAL A 214 2.92 -6.15 6.28
C VAL A 214 3.26 -4.66 6.35
N PRO A 215 2.27 -3.77 6.54
CA PRO A 215 2.54 -2.34 6.71
C PRO A 215 3.37 -2.07 7.96
N LEU A 216 4.49 -1.37 7.81
CA LEU A 216 5.37 -0.94 8.90
C LEU A 216 5.31 0.57 9.14
N LEU A 217 5.05 1.35 8.10
CA LEU A 217 4.86 2.79 8.14
C LEU A 217 3.92 3.17 7.00
N ASN A 218 3.07 4.16 7.20
CA ASN A 218 2.29 4.77 6.13
C ASN A 218 2.25 6.29 6.23
N LEU A 219 1.95 6.92 5.09
CA LEU A 219 1.69 8.35 4.97
C LEU A 219 0.45 8.55 4.13
N ASP A 220 -0.52 9.26 4.67
CA ASP A 220 -1.71 9.71 3.95
C ASP A 220 -1.36 10.86 3.00
N VAL A 221 -1.59 10.68 1.71
CA VAL A 221 -1.43 11.73 0.70
C VAL A 221 -2.76 12.13 0.04
N TRP A 222 -3.89 11.79 0.66
CA TRP A 222 -5.16 12.44 0.39
C TRP A 222 -5.07 13.93 0.74
N GLU A 223 -5.72 14.78 -0.03
CA GLU A 223 -5.68 16.23 0.22
C GLU A 223 -6.21 16.62 1.61
N HIS A 224 -7.17 15.86 2.16
CA HIS A 224 -7.69 16.11 3.50
C HIS A 224 -6.63 15.98 4.63
N ALA A 225 -5.51 15.31 4.36
CA ALA A 225 -4.45 15.12 5.34
C ALA A 225 -3.50 16.33 5.46
N TYR A 226 -3.51 17.25 4.45
CA TYR A 226 -2.51 18.31 4.41
C TYR A 226 -3.00 19.64 3.81
N TYR A 227 -4.15 19.69 3.13
CA TYR A 227 -4.50 20.85 2.30
C TYR A 227 -4.76 22.14 3.09
N LEU A 228 -5.24 22.04 4.32
CA LEU A 228 -5.50 23.23 5.14
C LEU A 228 -4.21 23.99 5.46
N GLU A 229 -3.11 23.30 5.75
CA GLU A 229 -1.82 23.89 6.06
C GLU A 229 -0.96 24.11 4.80
N TYR A 230 -0.85 23.10 3.95
CA TYR A 230 0.11 23.08 2.84
C TYR A 230 -0.49 23.44 1.48
N GLN A 231 -1.81 23.46 1.33
CA GLN A 231 -2.52 23.65 0.06
C GLN A 231 -1.96 22.70 -1.03
N ASN A 232 -1.50 23.23 -2.15
CA ASN A 232 -0.95 22.45 -3.26
C ASN A 232 0.49 21.96 -3.04
N LYS A 233 1.09 22.24 -1.89
CA LYS A 233 2.50 21.91 -1.60
C LYS A 233 2.64 20.53 -0.95
N ARG A 234 2.10 19.49 -1.59
CA ARG A 234 2.18 18.11 -1.08
C ARG A 234 3.61 17.67 -0.73
N THR A 235 4.60 18.10 -1.50
CA THR A 235 6.01 17.74 -1.25
C THR A 235 6.57 18.33 0.04
N GLU A 236 6.10 19.53 0.44
CA GLU A 236 6.47 20.15 1.72
C GLU A 236 5.89 19.35 2.89
N TYR A 237 4.61 18.95 2.82
CA TYR A 237 3.99 18.05 3.80
C TYR A 237 4.75 16.72 3.92
N ILE A 238 5.08 16.09 2.80
CA ILE A 238 5.83 14.83 2.77
C ILE A 238 7.21 15.00 3.42
N SER A 239 7.89 16.11 3.15
CA SER A 239 9.21 16.40 3.74
C SER A 239 9.15 16.62 5.25
N ASN A 240 8.10 17.27 5.76
CA ASN A 240 7.94 17.54 7.18
C ASN A 240 7.42 16.33 7.98
N PHE A 241 6.87 15.32 7.31
CA PHE A 241 6.34 14.11 7.94
C PHE A 241 7.37 13.40 8.84
N TRP A 242 8.66 13.46 8.48
CA TRP A 242 9.71 12.76 9.23
C TRP A 242 9.93 13.31 10.64
N ASP A 243 9.50 14.53 10.90
CA ASP A 243 9.62 15.19 12.21
C ASP A 243 8.64 14.61 13.25
N ILE A 244 7.63 13.85 12.80
CA ILE A 244 6.59 13.27 13.65
C ILE A 244 6.53 11.74 13.59
N VAL A 245 7.43 11.06 12.86
CA VAL A 245 7.41 9.60 12.76
C VAL A 245 7.74 8.95 14.10
N ASN A 246 6.89 8.04 14.53
CA ASN A 246 7.07 7.19 15.70
C ASN A 246 7.88 5.93 15.35
N TRP A 247 9.20 6.06 15.31
CA TRP A 247 10.11 4.96 14.97
C TRP A 247 10.09 3.83 15.99
N GLU A 248 9.69 4.08 17.23
CA GLU A 248 9.52 3.04 18.25
C GLU A 248 8.43 2.05 17.81
N VAL A 249 7.25 2.54 17.42
CA VAL A 249 6.14 1.72 16.90
C VAL A 249 6.53 1.04 15.58
N VAL A 250 7.23 1.74 14.68
CA VAL A 250 7.72 1.16 13.42
C VAL A 250 8.68 -0.01 13.72
N ASN A 251 9.58 0.13 14.70
CA ASN A 251 10.50 -0.93 15.10
C ASN A 251 9.76 -2.11 15.75
N GLU A 252 8.80 -1.88 16.62
CA GLU A 252 7.97 -2.94 17.22
C GLU A 252 7.26 -3.75 16.14
N ARG A 253 6.63 -3.09 15.18
CA ARG A 253 5.95 -3.77 14.07
C ARG A 253 6.92 -4.56 13.19
N TYR A 254 8.10 -3.99 12.92
CA TYR A 254 9.16 -4.70 12.20
C TYR A 254 9.55 -5.99 12.91
N LEU A 255 9.77 -5.94 14.23
CA LEU A 255 10.14 -7.10 15.04
C LEU A 255 9.04 -8.18 15.03
N MET A 256 7.76 -7.78 15.14
CA MET A 256 6.63 -8.70 15.05
C MET A 256 6.59 -9.39 13.68
N ALA A 257 6.68 -8.63 12.59
CA ALA A 257 6.66 -9.17 11.23
C ALA A 257 7.87 -10.08 10.96
N LYS A 258 9.08 -9.67 11.38
CA LYS A 258 10.33 -10.44 11.25
C LYS A 258 10.25 -11.79 11.96
N LYS A 259 9.72 -11.82 13.18
CA LYS A 259 9.57 -13.06 13.95
C LYS A 259 8.74 -14.11 13.21
N VAL A 260 7.73 -13.67 12.48
CA VAL A 260 6.87 -14.59 11.71
C VAL A 260 7.59 -15.10 10.48
N THR A 261 8.29 -14.25 9.73
CA THR A 261 9.04 -14.69 8.53
C THR A 261 10.13 -15.69 8.83
N GLN A 262 10.69 -15.69 10.05
CA GLN A 262 11.70 -16.65 10.49
C GLN A 262 11.11 -18.02 10.88
N THR A 263 9.79 -18.13 11.07
CA THR A 263 9.11 -19.35 11.49
C THR A 263 8.30 -20.02 10.39
N LEU A 264 8.22 -19.41 9.21
CA LEU A 264 7.57 -19.94 8.00
C LEU A 264 8.60 -20.56 7.05
#